data_04001e0bed4f67a59da105359e83d019
#
_entry.id   04001e0bed4f67a59da105359e83d019
#
_cell.length_a   1.000
_cell.length_b   1.000
_cell.length_c   1.000
_cell.angle_alpha   90.00
_cell.angle_beta   90.00
_cell.angle_gamma   90.00
#
_symmetry.space_group_name_H-M   'P 1'
#
loop_
_entity.id
_entity.type
_entity.pdbx_description
1 polymer ?
#
loop_
_entity_poly.entity_id
_entity_poly.type
_entity_poly.pdbx_seq_one_letter_code
_entity_poly.pdbx_strand_id
1 'polypeptide(L)'
;MSRALFAVCSLIVAVAPVSVALAKPGTAYDLTTGAKAGDVIHVEAELEVGGDLFATDAEGKESKLATSVVAKLDYDERLLDWSAYAEKPARSLRHYHNAKATLKTDEIGVDRQLAKQDRLIVVDLAADGTSALNGLDQTLTRDEFDLVNVIGNTVLLERLLPSRSLKESEGWDHDAQTIGGLVGMDNVAVCEVRSVVTGMENRQVQIRLAGVVHGTVDGAASEMDLRGAYLFHLDERRITKFNMAIKEVRKAGQVSPGLDVVAKLSLVMTPLSSVDQADAFEKAQLTAAQAKEPADLRRLRVESADRGYRFMHDKAWFLTAEQREAMSLRLMVAGELLGHCNVSTLPVRPAGKPMTLQQFEENVVKSLGDKLGEVKAATEWANAAGHQCLGVVAVGTVDEVPMQWRYYYIADEGKRPTTVAVTVEQSAEERFADADRAIIDTLVLLDAPASTAAKPGAAKK
;
A
#
# COMPACT_ATOMS: atom_id res chain seq x y z
N MET A 1 -0.71 -37.04 32.83
CA MET A 1 -1.30 -37.96 31.84
C MET A 1 -2.66 -37.37 31.45
N SER A 2 -2.74 -36.70 30.32
CA SER A 2 -4.01 -36.53 29.59
C SER A 2 -3.62 -36.05 28.17
N ARG A 3 -3.95 -36.88 27.19
CA ARG A 3 -3.69 -36.63 25.75
C ARG A 3 -4.83 -35.75 25.24
N ALA A 4 -4.52 -34.56 24.74
CA ALA A 4 -5.44 -33.79 23.93
C ALA A 4 -5.16 -34.06 22.44
N LEU A 5 -6.15 -34.69 21.78
CA LEU A 5 -6.22 -34.99 20.37
C LEU A 5 -6.34 -33.64 19.59
N PHE A 6 -5.42 -33.37 18.73
CA PHE A 6 -5.60 -32.38 17.66
C PHE A 6 -6.42 -33.02 16.53
N ALA A 7 -7.66 -32.58 16.39
CA ALA A 7 -8.48 -32.91 15.23
C ALA A 7 -8.08 -32.00 14.07
N VAL A 8 -7.32 -32.56 13.11
CA VAL A 8 -7.09 -31.96 11.79
C VAL A 8 -8.41 -32.09 11.01
N CYS A 9 -9.15 -30.99 10.85
CA CYS A 9 -10.27 -30.94 9.92
C CYS A 9 -9.72 -30.95 8.47
N SER A 10 -9.56 -32.15 7.93
CA SER A 10 -9.38 -32.34 6.49
C SER A 10 -10.72 -32.08 5.80
N LEU A 11 -10.84 -30.91 5.18
CA LEU A 11 -11.96 -30.64 4.28
C LEU A 11 -11.78 -31.51 3.02
N ILE A 12 -12.42 -32.66 3.00
CA ILE A 12 -12.55 -33.49 1.81
C ILE A 12 -13.54 -32.76 0.91
N VAL A 13 -13.02 -32.05 -0.10
CA VAL A 13 -13.84 -31.62 -1.23
C VAL A 13 -14.26 -32.87 -1.98
N ALA A 14 -15.53 -33.24 -1.85
CA ALA A 14 -16.13 -34.31 -2.64
C ALA A 14 -16.13 -33.84 -4.12
N VAL A 15 -15.17 -34.34 -4.87
CA VAL A 15 -15.16 -34.19 -6.35
C VAL A 15 -16.21 -35.16 -6.87
N ALA A 16 -17.37 -34.65 -7.25
CA ALA A 16 -18.31 -35.38 -8.08
C ALA A 16 -17.59 -35.76 -9.40
N PRO A 17 -17.80 -36.98 -9.96
CA PRO A 17 -17.24 -37.32 -11.25
C PRO A 17 -17.92 -36.49 -12.34
N VAL A 18 -17.30 -35.40 -12.74
CA VAL A 18 -17.68 -34.66 -13.94
C VAL A 18 -17.17 -35.46 -15.12
N SER A 19 -18.06 -35.79 -16.04
CA SER A 19 -17.70 -36.43 -17.31
C SER A 19 -16.79 -35.50 -18.08
N VAL A 20 -15.49 -35.73 -18.03
CA VAL A 20 -14.49 -35.00 -18.80
C VAL A 20 -14.72 -35.35 -20.26
N ALA A 21 -15.23 -34.41 -21.03
CA ALA A 21 -15.17 -34.50 -22.49
C ALA A 21 -13.68 -34.42 -22.86
N LEU A 22 -13.06 -35.55 -23.13
CA LEU A 22 -11.67 -35.66 -23.55
C LEU A 22 -11.48 -34.84 -24.81
N ALA A 23 -10.79 -33.71 -24.69
CA ALA A 23 -10.30 -32.96 -25.84
C ALA A 23 -9.44 -33.91 -26.68
N LYS A 24 -9.64 -33.88 -28.01
CA LYS A 24 -8.84 -34.72 -28.93
C LYS A 24 -7.37 -34.41 -28.73
N PRO A 25 -6.51 -35.44 -28.57
CA PRO A 25 -5.07 -35.23 -28.43
C PRO A 25 -4.54 -34.40 -29.60
N GLY A 26 -3.97 -33.24 -29.33
CA GLY A 26 -3.34 -32.38 -30.33
C GLY A 26 -4.04 -31.05 -30.62
N THR A 27 -5.19 -30.75 -30.00
CA THR A 27 -5.83 -29.42 -30.15
C THR A 27 -5.00 -28.34 -29.47
N ALA A 28 -4.61 -27.32 -30.21
CA ALA A 28 -3.96 -26.12 -29.66
C ALA A 28 -4.99 -25.05 -29.35
N TYR A 29 -4.83 -24.35 -28.24
CA TYR A 29 -5.69 -23.25 -27.78
C TYR A 29 -4.96 -21.93 -28.02
N ASP A 30 -5.57 -21.00 -28.73
CA ASP A 30 -5.06 -19.64 -28.89
C ASP A 30 -5.25 -18.87 -27.56
N LEU A 31 -4.17 -18.62 -26.85
CA LEU A 31 -4.14 -17.91 -25.58
C LEU A 31 -3.77 -16.42 -25.75
N THR A 32 -3.99 -15.87 -26.93
CA THR A 32 -3.81 -14.45 -27.17
C THR A 32 -4.96 -13.67 -26.55
N THR A 33 -4.65 -12.76 -25.63
CA THR A 33 -5.68 -11.92 -25.01
C THR A 33 -6.42 -11.04 -26.03
N GLY A 34 -7.69 -10.79 -25.77
CA GLY A 34 -8.52 -9.83 -26.50
C GLY A 34 -8.67 -8.48 -25.77
N ALA A 35 -8.00 -8.30 -24.64
CA ALA A 35 -8.07 -7.09 -23.82
C ALA A 35 -7.58 -5.86 -24.60
N LYS A 36 -8.29 -4.75 -24.48
CA LYS A 36 -7.98 -3.49 -25.17
C LYS A 36 -8.48 -2.28 -24.37
N ALA A 37 -7.93 -1.12 -24.66
CA ALA A 37 -8.41 0.13 -24.10
C ALA A 37 -9.92 0.33 -24.38
N GLY A 38 -10.64 0.82 -23.38
CA GLY A 38 -12.09 1.00 -23.37
C GLY A 38 -12.89 -0.19 -22.82
N ASP A 39 -12.29 -1.37 -22.67
CA ASP A 39 -12.97 -2.52 -22.09
C ASP A 39 -13.29 -2.30 -20.61
N VAL A 40 -14.45 -2.81 -20.20
CA VAL A 40 -14.92 -2.75 -18.80
C VAL A 40 -15.15 -4.17 -18.30
N ILE A 41 -14.64 -4.45 -17.10
CA ILE A 41 -14.86 -5.71 -16.38
C ILE A 41 -15.38 -5.42 -14.98
N HIS A 42 -16.24 -6.29 -14.47
CA HIS A 42 -16.60 -6.37 -13.08
C HIS A 42 -15.66 -7.35 -12.37
N VAL A 43 -15.13 -6.97 -11.21
CA VAL A 43 -14.15 -7.75 -10.45
C VAL A 43 -14.64 -7.98 -9.03
N GLU A 44 -14.72 -9.23 -8.64
CA GLU A 44 -14.89 -9.67 -7.27
C GLU A 44 -13.57 -10.28 -6.79
N ALA A 45 -12.97 -9.71 -5.73
CA ALA A 45 -11.71 -10.14 -5.16
C ALA A 45 -11.87 -10.53 -3.69
N GLU A 46 -11.35 -11.70 -3.34
CA GLU A 46 -11.22 -12.17 -1.95
C GLU A 46 -9.75 -12.46 -1.66
N LEU A 47 -9.25 -11.89 -0.54
CA LEU A 47 -7.90 -12.15 -0.04
C LEU A 47 -8.00 -12.64 1.41
N GLU A 48 -7.43 -13.81 1.67
CA GLU A 48 -7.26 -14.35 3.01
C GLU A 48 -5.76 -14.50 3.30
N VAL A 49 -5.29 -13.95 4.41
CA VAL A 49 -3.91 -14.12 4.89
C VAL A 49 -3.95 -14.69 6.29
N GLY A 50 -3.08 -15.64 6.59
CA GLY A 50 -2.95 -16.19 7.93
C GLY A 50 -1.53 -16.68 8.19
N GLY A 51 -1.07 -16.50 9.42
CA GLY A 51 0.26 -16.90 9.86
C GLY A 51 0.76 -16.08 11.03
N ASP A 52 2.04 -15.74 11.00
CA ASP A 52 2.74 -15.10 12.09
C ASP A 52 3.47 -13.83 11.64
N LEU A 53 3.43 -12.79 12.47
CA LEU A 53 4.29 -11.62 12.40
C LEU A 53 5.41 -11.74 13.44
N PHE A 54 6.60 -11.24 13.08
CA PHE A 54 7.75 -11.18 13.97
C PHE A 54 8.10 -9.71 14.20
N ALA A 55 7.79 -9.20 15.39
CA ALA A 55 8.07 -7.84 15.80
C ALA A 55 9.23 -7.83 16.79
N THR A 56 10.12 -6.85 16.67
CA THR A 56 11.22 -6.63 17.61
C THR A 56 10.89 -5.37 18.42
N ASP A 57 10.89 -5.49 19.74
CA ASP A 57 10.69 -4.34 20.65
C ASP A 57 11.95 -3.45 20.74
N ALA A 58 11.86 -2.35 21.50
CA ALA A 58 12.94 -1.40 21.67
C ALA A 58 14.17 -2.01 22.37
N GLU A 59 13.97 -3.08 23.14
CA GLU A 59 15.00 -3.83 23.85
C GLU A 59 15.65 -4.93 22.99
N GLY A 60 15.21 -5.08 21.71
CA GLY A 60 15.72 -6.08 20.77
C GLY A 60 15.13 -7.47 20.96
N LYS A 61 14.08 -7.63 21.77
CA LYS A 61 13.41 -8.91 21.98
C LYS A 61 12.38 -9.15 20.86
N GLU A 62 12.52 -10.28 20.20
CA GLU A 62 11.56 -10.72 19.20
C GLU A 62 10.29 -11.28 19.86
N SER A 63 9.15 -10.89 19.32
CA SER A 63 7.82 -11.42 19.64
C SER A 63 7.17 -11.98 18.40
N LYS A 64 6.49 -13.11 18.56
CA LYS A 64 5.71 -13.75 17.52
C LYS A 64 4.23 -13.50 17.80
N LEU A 65 3.54 -12.88 16.84
CA LEU A 65 2.14 -12.47 16.94
C LEU A 65 1.33 -13.18 15.86
N ALA A 66 0.32 -13.93 16.24
CA ALA A 66 -0.57 -14.55 15.27
C ALA A 66 -1.33 -13.47 14.48
N THR A 67 -1.38 -13.59 13.15
CA THR A 67 -2.07 -12.62 12.31
C THR A 67 -3.02 -13.27 11.34
N SER A 68 -4.13 -12.57 11.05
CA SER A 68 -5.02 -12.92 9.95
C SER A 68 -5.63 -11.68 9.31
N VAL A 69 -5.81 -11.73 7.99
CA VAL A 69 -6.49 -10.71 7.21
C VAL A 69 -7.53 -11.38 6.33
N VAL A 70 -8.74 -10.83 6.30
CA VAL A 70 -9.77 -11.20 5.32
C VAL A 70 -10.23 -9.91 4.65
N ALA A 71 -9.96 -9.78 3.34
CA ALA A 71 -10.37 -8.63 2.55
C ALA A 71 -11.30 -9.06 1.41
N LYS A 72 -12.29 -8.20 1.13
CA LYS A 72 -13.24 -8.37 0.02
C LYS A 72 -13.35 -7.06 -0.72
N LEU A 73 -13.09 -7.11 -2.02
CA LEU A 73 -13.15 -5.99 -2.93
C LEU A 73 -14.14 -6.33 -4.06
N ASP A 74 -14.96 -5.36 -4.40
CA ASP A 74 -15.99 -5.46 -5.44
C ASP A 74 -15.95 -4.15 -6.22
N TYR A 75 -15.56 -4.20 -7.50
CA TYR A 75 -15.38 -3.00 -8.31
C TYR A 75 -15.54 -3.27 -9.80
N ASP A 76 -15.91 -2.23 -10.53
CA ASP A 76 -15.79 -2.20 -11.99
C ASP A 76 -14.46 -1.58 -12.39
N GLU A 77 -13.78 -2.14 -13.38
CA GLU A 77 -12.52 -1.63 -13.90
C GLU A 77 -12.63 -1.34 -15.38
N ARG A 78 -12.27 -0.12 -15.79
CA ARG A 78 -12.12 0.29 -17.18
C ARG A 78 -10.65 0.41 -17.54
N LEU A 79 -10.22 -0.26 -18.60
CA LEU A 79 -8.90 -0.07 -19.18
C LEU A 79 -8.86 1.25 -19.94
N LEU A 80 -8.06 2.22 -19.50
CA LEU A 80 -7.89 3.52 -20.16
C LEU A 80 -6.79 3.48 -21.22
N ASP A 81 -5.65 2.86 -20.86
CA ASP A 81 -4.54 2.54 -21.75
C ASP A 81 -4.02 1.14 -21.39
N TRP A 82 -3.84 0.29 -22.38
CA TRP A 82 -3.46 -1.09 -22.11
C TRP A 82 -2.69 -1.72 -23.27
N SER A 83 -1.72 -2.55 -22.94
CA SER A 83 -0.93 -3.35 -23.88
C SER A 83 -0.60 -4.72 -23.26
N ALA A 84 -0.64 -5.76 -24.10
CA ALA A 84 -0.21 -7.11 -23.71
C ALA A 84 1.31 -7.21 -23.46
N TYR A 85 2.09 -6.25 -23.93
CA TYR A 85 3.54 -6.24 -23.77
C TYR A 85 3.92 -5.72 -22.39
N ALA A 86 4.73 -6.49 -21.65
CA ALA A 86 5.14 -6.15 -20.28
C ALA A 86 5.88 -4.80 -20.19
N GLU A 87 6.72 -4.49 -21.18
CA GLU A 87 7.49 -3.25 -21.27
C GLU A 87 6.68 -1.98 -21.63
N LYS A 88 5.38 -2.12 -21.83
CA LYS A 88 4.50 -0.97 -22.09
C LYS A 88 3.77 -0.57 -20.82
N PRO A 89 3.60 0.72 -20.56
CA PRO A 89 2.75 1.18 -19.47
C PRO A 89 1.30 0.77 -19.72
N ALA A 90 0.51 0.73 -18.66
CA ALA A 90 -0.93 0.55 -18.75
C ALA A 90 -1.61 1.44 -17.70
N ARG A 91 -2.87 1.77 -17.94
CA ARG A 91 -3.67 2.59 -17.05
C ARG A 91 -5.09 2.08 -16.98
N SER A 92 -5.65 2.00 -15.77
CA SER A 92 -7.06 1.69 -15.57
C SER A 92 -7.71 2.64 -14.56
N LEU A 93 -9.04 2.65 -14.58
CA LEU A 93 -9.87 3.34 -13.61
C LEU A 93 -10.79 2.31 -12.95
N ARG A 94 -10.74 2.24 -11.61
CA ARG A 94 -11.59 1.38 -10.79
C ARG A 94 -12.65 2.19 -10.08
N HIS A 95 -13.89 1.71 -10.13
CA HIS A 95 -15.00 2.22 -9.33
C HIS A 95 -15.40 1.14 -8.31
N TYR A 96 -15.07 1.35 -7.05
CA TYR A 96 -15.36 0.40 -5.98
C TYR A 96 -16.81 0.50 -5.51
N HIS A 97 -17.58 -0.59 -5.62
CA HIS A 97 -18.89 -0.74 -5.00
C HIS A 97 -18.73 -1.05 -3.52
N ASN A 98 -17.73 -1.89 -3.20
CA ASN A 98 -17.36 -2.23 -1.83
C ASN A 98 -15.87 -2.56 -1.75
N ALA A 99 -15.21 -2.10 -0.69
CA ALA A 99 -13.89 -2.55 -0.30
C ALA A 99 -13.82 -2.57 1.21
N LYS A 100 -13.57 -3.72 1.80
CA LYS A 100 -13.49 -3.91 3.25
C LYS A 100 -12.49 -4.99 3.61
N ALA A 101 -11.88 -4.84 4.79
CA ALA A 101 -11.02 -5.86 5.38
C ALA A 101 -11.21 -5.94 6.89
N THR A 102 -11.07 -7.14 7.43
CA THR A 102 -10.91 -7.39 8.87
C THR A 102 -9.51 -7.90 9.09
N LEU A 103 -8.74 -7.17 9.92
CA LEU A 103 -7.39 -7.51 10.30
C LEU A 103 -7.40 -7.94 11.77
N LYS A 104 -6.69 -9.01 12.10
CA LYS A 104 -6.51 -9.46 13.48
C LYS A 104 -5.04 -9.70 13.75
N THR A 105 -4.57 -9.23 14.90
CA THR A 105 -3.25 -9.55 15.44
C THR A 105 -3.44 -9.97 16.88
N ASP A 106 -3.21 -11.24 17.18
CA ASP A 106 -3.61 -11.91 18.42
C ASP A 106 -5.09 -11.65 18.74
N GLU A 107 -5.38 -11.02 19.88
CA GLU A 107 -6.75 -10.71 20.36
C GLU A 107 -7.29 -9.38 19.79
N ILE A 108 -6.47 -8.59 19.09
CA ILE A 108 -6.83 -7.26 18.60
C ILE A 108 -7.35 -7.38 17.16
N GLY A 109 -8.59 -6.97 16.94
CA GLY A 109 -9.22 -6.91 15.63
C GLY A 109 -9.50 -5.47 15.21
N VAL A 110 -9.29 -5.18 13.92
CA VAL A 110 -9.58 -3.88 13.31
C VAL A 110 -10.29 -4.10 11.98
N ASP A 111 -11.43 -3.41 11.79
CA ASP A 111 -12.11 -3.37 10.52
C ASP A 111 -11.71 -2.12 9.73
N ARG A 112 -11.52 -2.29 8.41
CA ARG A 112 -11.24 -1.22 7.46
C ARG A 112 -12.26 -1.26 6.34
N GLN A 113 -12.66 -0.08 5.89
CA GLN A 113 -13.60 0.07 4.78
C GLN A 113 -13.26 1.33 3.99
N LEU A 114 -13.28 1.25 2.67
CA LEU A 114 -13.11 2.41 1.80
C LEU A 114 -14.30 3.36 1.94
N ALA A 115 -14.01 4.62 2.18
CA ALA A 115 -15.04 5.65 2.32
C ALA A 115 -15.79 5.87 0.99
N LYS A 116 -17.06 6.28 1.06
CA LYS A 116 -17.94 6.42 -0.12
C LYS A 116 -17.42 7.45 -1.14
N GLN A 117 -16.76 8.49 -0.68
CA GLN A 117 -16.18 9.54 -1.53
C GLN A 117 -14.88 9.10 -2.22
N ASP A 118 -14.21 8.03 -1.74
CA ASP A 118 -12.88 7.61 -2.21
C ASP A 118 -12.93 6.40 -3.15
N ARG A 119 -14.08 6.17 -3.80
CA ARG A 119 -14.34 4.96 -4.59
C ARG A 119 -13.75 4.94 -6.00
N LEU A 120 -13.31 6.08 -6.51
CA LEU A 120 -12.68 6.17 -7.82
C LEU A 120 -11.16 6.15 -7.66
N ILE A 121 -10.54 5.08 -8.13
CA ILE A 121 -9.10 4.84 -8.02
C ILE A 121 -8.50 4.69 -9.42
N VAL A 122 -7.51 5.51 -9.73
CA VAL A 122 -6.68 5.35 -10.92
C VAL A 122 -5.54 4.40 -10.58
N VAL A 123 -5.31 3.43 -11.45
CA VAL A 123 -4.18 2.51 -11.40
C VAL A 123 -3.28 2.80 -12.57
N ASP A 124 -2.07 3.26 -12.29
CA ASP A 124 -0.99 3.42 -13.27
C ASP A 124 -0.02 2.25 -13.11
N LEU A 125 0.27 1.57 -14.20
CA LEU A 125 1.30 0.55 -14.29
C LEU A 125 2.41 1.09 -15.18
N ALA A 126 3.57 1.33 -14.59
CA ALA A 126 4.76 1.80 -15.31
C ALA A 126 5.38 0.68 -16.17
N ALA A 127 6.27 1.09 -17.08
CA ALA A 127 6.97 0.15 -17.96
C ALA A 127 7.93 -0.79 -17.23
N ASP A 128 8.32 -0.49 -15.99
CA ASP A 128 9.13 -1.35 -15.12
C ASP A 128 8.30 -2.32 -14.25
N GLY A 129 6.96 -2.34 -14.41
CA GLY A 129 6.04 -3.20 -13.66
C GLY A 129 5.57 -2.61 -12.33
N THR A 130 6.09 -1.45 -11.92
CA THR A 130 5.63 -0.80 -10.70
C THR A 130 4.20 -0.26 -10.88
N SER A 131 3.37 -0.47 -9.87
CA SER A 131 1.99 0.01 -9.85
C SER A 131 1.86 1.20 -8.92
N ALA A 132 1.14 2.23 -9.36
CA ALA A 132 0.73 3.35 -8.53
C ALA A 132 -0.81 3.43 -8.51
N LEU A 133 -1.40 3.43 -7.31
CA LEU A 133 -2.84 3.61 -7.10
C LEU A 133 -3.08 4.98 -6.47
N ASN A 134 -3.95 5.76 -7.07
CA ASN A 134 -4.26 7.12 -6.62
C ASN A 134 -5.78 7.32 -6.59
N GLY A 135 -6.30 8.01 -5.58
CA GLY A 135 -7.68 8.49 -5.65
C GLY A 135 -7.84 9.48 -6.80
N LEU A 136 -8.98 9.45 -7.51
CA LEU A 136 -9.23 10.37 -8.60
C LEU A 136 -9.70 11.74 -8.09
N ASP A 137 -10.59 11.75 -7.11
CA ASP A 137 -11.24 12.96 -6.59
C ASP A 137 -10.71 13.37 -5.21
N GLN A 138 -10.11 12.46 -4.46
CA GLN A 138 -9.69 12.61 -3.08
C GLN A 138 -8.32 11.95 -2.85
N THR A 139 -7.53 12.52 -1.95
CA THR A 139 -6.29 11.92 -1.46
C THR A 139 -6.64 10.80 -0.46
N LEU A 140 -6.13 9.60 -0.69
CA LEU A 140 -6.35 8.45 0.19
C LEU A 140 -5.60 8.61 1.51
N THR A 141 -6.16 8.05 2.57
CA THR A 141 -5.40 7.74 3.79
C THR A 141 -4.52 6.50 3.58
N ARG A 142 -3.57 6.25 4.48
CA ARG A 142 -2.75 5.02 4.44
C ARG A 142 -3.62 3.76 4.52
N ASP A 143 -4.59 3.73 5.41
CA ASP A 143 -5.50 2.58 5.58
C ASP A 143 -6.32 2.31 4.31
N GLU A 144 -6.82 3.36 3.63
CA GLU A 144 -7.55 3.23 2.37
C GLU A 144 -6.66 2.77 1.23
N PHE A 145 -5.44 3.31 1.16
CA PHE A 145 -4.45 2.89 0.17
C PHE A 145 -4.10 1.39 0.36
N ASP A 146 -3.76 0.96 1.58
CA ASP A 146 -3.41 -0.44 1.86
C ASP A 146 -4.58 -1.39 1.58
N LEU A 147 -5.83 -0.94 1.79
CA LEU A 147 -7.04 -1.72 1.51
C LEU A 147 -7.22 -1.99 0.02
N VAL A 148 -6.88 -1.04 -0.86
CA VAL A 148 -7.05 -1.18 -2.32
C VAL A 148 -5.78 -1.64 -3.05
N ASN A 149 -4.62 -1.49 -2.42
CA ASN A 149 -3.31 -1.90 -2.95
C ASN A 149 -2.97 -3.34 -2.54
N VAL A 150 -3.82 -4.28 -2.91
CA VAL A 150 -3.62 -5.69 -2.62
C VAL A 150 -2.90 -6.40 -3.77
N ILE A 151 -2.31 -7.57 -3.49
CA ILE A 151 -1.72 -8.46 -4.50
C ILE A 151 -2.76 -8.86 -5.56
N GLY A 152 -2.31 -9.24 -6.75
CA GLY A 152 -3.21 -9.66 -7.83
C GLY A 152 -3.79 -8.51 -8.64
N ASN A 153 -3.00 -7.48 -8.93
CA ASN A 153 -3.43 -6.37 -9.79
C ASN A 153 -3.96 -6.88 -11.13
N THR A 154 -5.26 -6.68 -11.39
CA THR A 154 -5.99 -7.18 -12.56
C THR A 154 -5.41 -6.72 -13.90
N VAL A 155 -4.80 -5.53 -13.95
CA VAL A 155 -4.11 -5.02 -15.15
C VAL A 155 -2.93 -5.92 -15.57
N LEU A 156 -2.33 -6.66 -14.64
CA LEU A 156 -1.21 -7.58 -14.91
C LEU A 156 -1.65 -8.98 -15.32
N LEU A 157 -2.87 -9.40 -14.99
CA LEU A 157 -3.30 -10.78 -15.21
C LEU A 157 -3.25 -11.20 -16.67
N GLU A 158 -3.70 -10.34 -17.58
CA GLU A 158 -3.69 -10.64 -19.00
C GLU A 158 -2.24 -10.76 -19.59
N ARG A 159 -1.24 -10.19 -18.89
CA ARG A 159 0.19 -10.32 -19.24
C ARG A 159 0.79 -11.67 -18.86
N LEU A 160 0.07 -12.48 -18.07
CA LEU A 160 0.43 -13.88 -17.82
C LEU A 160 0.23 -14.75 -19.04
N LEU A 161 -0.51 -14.31 -20.07
CA LEU A 161 -0.81 -15.10 -21.26
C LEU A 161 0.36 -15.06 -22.26
N PRO A 162 0.65 -16.19 -22.94
CA PRO A 162 1.85 -16.32 -23.79
C PRO A 162 1.69 -15.70 -25.17
N SER A 163 0.55 -15.08 -25.50
CA SER A 163 0.21 -14.50 -26.83
C SER A 163 0.45 -15.44 -28.00
N ARG A 164 0.24 -16.75 -27.79
CA ARG A 164 0.41 -17.81 -28.79
C ARG A 164 -0.49 -19.00 -28.50
N SER A 165 -0.62 -19.90 -29.48
CA SER A 165 -1.35 -21.16 -29.28
C SER A 165 -0.49 -22.19 -28.56
N LEU A 166 -1.09 -22.90 -27.61
CA LEU A 166 -0.48 -23.98 -26.84
C LEU A 166 -1.43 -25.16 -26.73
N LYS A 167 -0.83 -26.36 -26.67
CA LYS A 167 -1.55 -27.62 -26.42
C LYS A 167 -1.57 -27.93 -24.94
N GLU A 168 -2.41 -28.87 -24.55
CA GLU A 168 -2.38 -29.46 -23.21
C GLU A 168 -1.00 -30.00 -22.88
N SER A 169 -0.55 -29.79 -21.63
CA SER A 169 0.77 -30.09 -21.08
C SER A 169 1.91 -29.21 -21.59
N GLU A 170 1.67 -28.29 -22.52
CA GLU A 170 2.65 -27.27 -22.88
C GLU A 170 2.62 -26.10 -21.87
N GLY A 171 3.77 -25.50 -21.63
CA GLY A 171 3.91 -24.43 -20.67
C GLY A 171 4.86 -23.34 -21.14
N TRP A 172 4.91 -22.26 -20.35
CA TRP A 172 5.79 -21.09 -20.58
C TRP A 172 6.23 -20.49 -19.25
N ASP A 173 7.39 -19.87 -19.29
CA ASP A 173 7.97 -19.17 -18.16
C ASP A 173 7.49 -17.71 -18.16
N HIS A 174 7.38 -17.11 -16.96
CA HIS A 174 6.96 -15.72 -16.79
C HIS A 174 8.16 -14.81 -16.54
N ASP A 175 8.07 -13.57 -16.98
CA ASP A 175 9.06 -12.56 -16.70
C ASP A 175 8.94 -12.07 -15.24
N ALA A 176 10.10 -11.65 -14.69
CA ALA A 176 10.23 -11.22 -13.29
C ALA A 176 9.40 -9.96 -12.99
N GLN A 177 9.24 -9.07 -13.96
CA GLN A 177 8.51 -7.81 -13.82
C GLN A 177 7.01 -8.05 -13.65
N THR A 178 6.41 -8.89 -14.51
CA THR A 178 4.99 -9.24 -14.41
C THR A 178 4.69 -9.96 -13.10
N ILE A 179 5.52 -10.94 -12.71
CA ILE A 179 5.30 -11.67 -11.46
C ILE A 179 5.55 -10.77 -10.25
N GLY A 180 6.64 -9.99 -10.23
CA GLY A 180 6.94 -9.05 -9.15
C GLY A 180 5.78 -8.08 -8.89
N GLY A 181 5.27 -7.45 -9.94
CA GLY A 181 4.12 -6.55 -9.84
C GLY A 181 2.83 -7.27 -9.37
N LEU A 182 2.63 -8.53 -9.78
CA LEU A 182 1.45 -9.31 -9.38
C LEU A 182 1.47 -9.67 -7.88
N VAL A 183 2.65 -9.95 -7.30
CA VAL A 183 2.80 -10.32 -5.88
C VAL A 183 3.25 -9.16 -4.99
N GLY A 184 3.45 -7.95 -5.54
CA GLY A 184 3.79 -6.75 -4.79
C GLY A 184 5.26 -6.68 -4.34
N MET A 185 6.21 -7.23 -5.10
CA MET A 185 7.65 -7.07 -4.86
C MET A 185 8.18 -5.78 -5.47
N ASP A 186 9.02 -5.06 -4.72
CA ASP A 186 9.73 -3.86 -5.21
C ASP A 186 10.86 -4.21 -6.19
N ASN A 187 11.53 -5.33 -5.91
CA ASN A 187 12.62 -5.84 -6.72
C ASN A 187 12.59 -7.38 -6.70
N VAL A 188 12.80 -7.98 -7.85
CA VAL A 188 12.87 -9.44 -8.03
C VAL A 188 14.28 -9.84 -8.41
N ALA A 189 14.92 -10.63 -7.56
CA ALA A 189 16.27 -11.17 -7.79
C ALA A 189 16.22 -12.56 -8.48
N VAL A 190 15.20 -13.39 -8.14
CA VAL A 190 14.96 -14.70 -8.72
C VAL A 190 13.49 -14.83 -9.08
N CYS A 191 13.19 -15.27 -10.29
CA CYS A 191 11.85 -15.61 -10.76
C CYS A 191 11.88 -16.93 -11.51
N GLU A 192 11.40 -18.00 -10.88
CA GLU A 192 11.28 -19.33 -11.46
C GLU A 192 9.80 -19.73 -11.46
N VAL A 193 8.96 -18.94 -12.14
CA VAL A 193 7.51 -19.13 -12.21
C VAL A 193 7.11 -19.55 -13.61
N ARG A 194 6.31 -20.61 -13.69
CA ARG A 194 5.88 -21.22 -14.94
C ARG A 194 4.39 -21.50 -14.93
N SER A 195 3.74 -21.29 -16.09
CA SER A 195 2.38 -21.75 -16.36
C SER A 195 2.35 -22.95 -17.30
N VAL A 196 1.33 -23.82 -17.13
CA VAL A 196 1.11 -25.02 -17.95
C VAL A 196 -0.38 -25.15 -18.23
N VAL A 197 -0.74 -25.44 -19.48
CA VAL A 197 -2.10 -25.79 -19.87
C VAL A 197 -2.43 -27.19 -19.33
N THR A 198 -3.50 -27.32 -18.53
CA THR A 198 -3.88 -28.59 -17.90
C THR A 198 -5.12 -29.22 -18.52
N GLY A 199 -5.88 -28.49 -19.33
CA GLY A 199 -7.06 -28.98 -20.01
C GLY A 199 -7.96 -27.86 -20.50
N MET A 200 -9.14 -28.24 -21.01
CA MET A 200 -10.18 -27.31 -21.45
C MET A 200 -11.56 -27.92 -21.17
N GLU A 201 -12.42 -27.12 -20.57
CA GLU A 201 -13.81 -27.48 -20.32
C GLU A 201 -14.71 -26.26 -20.56
N ASN A 202 -15.87 -26.46 -21.20
CA ASN A 202 -16.87 -25.40 -21.44
C ASN A 202 -16.26 -24.11 -22.05
N ARG A 203 -15.38 -24.24 -23.06
CA ARG A 203 -14.67 -23.13 -23.71
C ARG A 203 -13.67 -22.38 -22.81
N GLN A 204 -13.42 -22.90 -21.60
CA GLN A 204 -12.43 -22.35 -20.65
C GLN A 204 -11.18 -23.24 -20.62
N VAL A 205 -10.06 -22.68 -21.03
CA VAL A 205 -8.74 -23.34 -20.92
C VAL A 205 -8.29 -23.21 -19.48
N GLN A 206 -7.99 -24.35 -18.88
CA GLN A 206 -7.48 -24.46 -17.50
C GLN A 206 -5.96 -24.35 -17.53
N ILE A 207 -5.42 -23.44 -16.74
CA ILE A 207 -3.99 -23.18 -16.67
C ILE A 207 -3.56 -23.23 -15.21
N ARG A 208 -2.45 -23.92 -14.92
CA ARG A 208 -1.81 -23.96 -13.60
C ARG A 208 -0.56 -23.12 -13.63
N LEU A 209 -0.35 -22.34 -12.58
CA LEU A 209 0.85 -21.53 -12.33
C LEU A 209 1.53 -22.05 -11.08
N ALA A 210 2.87 -22.20 -11.10
CA ALA A 210 3.64 -22.54 -9.91
C ALA A 210 5.08 -22.07 -10.05
N GLY A 211 5.74 -21.82 -8.92
CA GLY A 211 7.15 -21.47 -8.88
C GLY A 211 7.54 -20.70 -7.65
N VAL A 212 8.77 -20.20 -7.65
CA VAL A 212 9.33 -19.42 -6.56
C VAL A 212 9.79 -18.05 -7.04
N VAL A 213 9.67 -17.06 -6.16
CA VAL A 213 10.14 -15.70 -6.38
C VAL A 213 10.89 -15.23 -5.14
N HIS A 214 12.09 -14.70 -5.33
CA HIS A 214 12.88 -14.10 -4.26
C HIS A 214 13.19 -12.64 -4.62
N GLY A 215 13.11 -11.76 -3.64
CA GLY A 215 13.34 -10.34 -3.86
C GLY A 215 13.18 -9.51 -2.60
N THR A 216 12.65 -8.30 -2.74
CA THR A 216 12.39 -7.40 -1.62
C THR A 216 10.97 -6.87 -1.67
N VAL A 217 10.38 -6.65 -0.48
CA VAL A 217 9.14 -5.92 -0.26
C VAL A 217 9.39 -4.88 0.83
N ASP A 218 9.12 -3.61 0.56
CA ASP A 218 9.44 -2.48 1.45
C ASP A 218 10.91 -2.51 1.93
N GLY A 219 11.82 -2.91 1.03
CA GLY A 219 13.25 -3.06 1.31
C GLY A 219 13.63 -4.29 2.16
N ALA A 220 12.68 -5.10 2.60
CA ALA A 220 12.93 -6.32 3.36
C ALA A 220 13.02 -7.54 2.44
N ALA A 221 14.02 -8.42 2.65
CA ALA A 221 14.19 -9.65 1.88
C ALA A 221 12.98 -10.57 2.07
N SER A 222 12.40 -11.02 0.96
CA SER A 222 11.21 -11.87 0.92
C SER A 222 11.39 -13.04 -0.04
N GLU A 223 10.92 -14.21 0.38
CA GLU A 223 10.87 -15.46 -0.39
C GLU A 223 9.42 -15.92 -0.49
N MET A 224 8.94 -16.18 -1.71
CA MET A 224 7.56 -16.59 -1.99
C MET A 224 7.50 -17.88 -2.79
N ASP A 225 6.69 -18.86 -2.33
CA ASP A 225 6.30 -20.06 -3.10
C ASP A 225 4.87 -19.81 -3.62
N LEU A 226 4.70 -19.83 -4.94
CA LEU A 226 3.46 -19.51 -5.63
C LEU A 226 2.81 -20.79 -6.17
N ARG A 227 1.51 -20.92 -5.94
CA ARG A 227 0.67 -21.97 -6.54
C ARG A 227 -0.66 -21.36 -6.96
N GLY A 228 -0.92 -21.35 -8.25
CA GLY A 228 -2.11 -20.75 -8.81
C GLY A 228 -2.78 -21.58 -9.89
N ALA A 229 -4.01 -21.22 -10.19
CA ALA A 229 -4.77 -21.72 -11.33
C ALA A 229 -5.65 -20.60 -11.87
N TYR A 230 -5.78 -20.53 -13.19
CA TYR A 230 -6.66 -19.58 -13.83
C TYR A 230 -7.36 -20.15 -15.05
N LEU A 231 -8.47 -19.54 -15.41
CA LEU A 231 -9.33 -19.94 -16.52
C LEU A 231 -9.30 -18.84 -17.58
N PHE A 232 -8.94 -19.24 -18.80
CA PHE A 232 -8.99 -18.37 -19.98
C PHE A 232 -10.18 -18.77 -20.85
N HIS A 233 -11.11 -17.85 -21.09
CA HIS A 233 -12.30 -18.07 -21.91
C HIS A 233 -11.99 -17.80 -23.38
N LEU A 234 -12.13 -18.82 -24.23
CA LEU A 234 -11.72 -18.76 -25.65
C LEU A 234 -12.50 -17.75 -26.48
N ASP A 235 -13.81 -17.57 -26.22
CA ASP A 235 -14.64 -16.65 -26.98
C ASP A 235 -14.46 -15.19 -26.54
N GLU A 236 -14.34 -14.98 -25.22
CA GLU A 236 -14.10 -13.66 -24.64
C GLU A 236 -12.63 -13.24 -24.74
N ARG A 237 -11.74 -14.22 -24.98
CA ARG A 237 -10.28 -14.05 -25.06
C ARG A 237 -9.72 -13.33 -23.85
N ARG A 238 -10.16 -13.78 -22.64
CA ARG A 238 -9.80 -13.17 -21.34
C ARG A 238 -9.67 -14.21 -20.25
N ILE A 239 -8.88 -13.85 -19.23
CA ILE A 239 -8.89 -14.55 -17.96
C ILE A 239 -10.18 -14.16 -17.22
N THR A 240 -11.01 -15.16 -16.87
CA THR A 240 -12.30 -14.95 -16.16
C THR A 240 -12.23 -15.35 -14.69
N LYS A 241 -11.25 -16.16 -14.32
CA LYS A 241 -11.02 -16.55 -12.94
C LYS A 241 -9.54 -16.74 -12.68
N PHE A 242 -9.07 -16.26 -11.52
CA PHE A 242 -7.70 -16.43 -11.06
C PHE A 242 -7.69 -16.75 -9.57
N ASN A 243 -7.02 -17.84 -9.19
CA ASN A 243 -6.81 -18.23 -7.80
C ASN A 243 -5.32 -18.43 -7.58
N MET A 244 -4.79 -17.92 -6.48
CA MET A 244 -3.38 -18.05 -6.14
C MET A 244 -3.21 -18.22 -4.62
N ALA A 245 -2.38 -19.17 -4.23
CA ALA A 245 -1.84 -19.29 -2.88
C ALA A 245 -0.37 -18.90 -2.90
N ILE A 246 0.03 -18.07 -1.95
CA ILE A 246 1.41 -17.61 -1.76
C ILE A 246 1.82 -18.00 -0.34
N LYS A 247 2.87 -18.78 -0.20
CA LYS A 247 3.58 -18.88 1.08
C LYS A 247 4.71 -17.87 1.05
N GLU A 248 4.70 -16.91 1.96
CA GLU A 248 5.71 -15.87 2.06
C GLU A 248 6.45 -15.96 3.39
N VAL A 249 7.79 -15.92 3.31
CA VAL A 249 8.69 -15.70 4.45
C VAL A 249 9.46 -14.43 4.18
N ARG A 250 9.25 -13.41 5.03
CA ARG A 250 9.91 -12.11 4.94
C ARG A 250 10.70 -11.83 6.20
N LYS A 251 11.91 -11.33 6.05
CA LYS A 251 12.71 -10.85 7.19
C LYS A 251 12.15 -9.52 7.71
N ALA A 252 12.41 -9.23 8.99
CA ALA A 252 12.12 -7.91 9.53
C ALA A 252 12.91 -6.84 8.75
N GLY A 253 12.21 -5.80 8.33
CA GLY A 253 12.75 -4.65 7.61
C GLY A 253 12.80 -3.39 8.46
N GLN A 254 13.15 -2.27 7.83
CA GLN A 254 13.17 -0.96 8.49
C GLN A 254 11.77 -0.40 8.78
N VAL A 255 10.77 -0.80 7.99
CA VAL A 255 9.40 -0.26 8.05
C VAL A 255 8.32 -1.33 8.21
N SER A 256 8.69 -2.60 8.12
CA SER A 256 7.76 -3.73 8.21
C SER A 256 8.30 -4.82 9.15
N PRO A 257 7.43 -5.50 9.92
CA PRO A 257 7.83 -6.67 10.71
C PRO A 257 8.25 -7.82 9.78
N GLY A 258 8.95 -8.79 10.33
CA GLY A 258 9.13 -10.08 9.68
C GLY A 258 7.80 -10.84 9.64
N LEU A 259 7.66 -11.78 8.68
CA LEU A 259 6.44 -12.58 8.61
C LEU A 259 6.71 -13.99 8.04
N ASP A 260 5.85 -14.93 8.44
CA ASP A 260 5.69 -16.27 7.84
C ASP A 260 4.19 -16.51 7.68
N VAL A 261 3.68 -16.28 6.48
CA VAL A 261 2.25 -16.28 6.21
C VAL A 261 1.91 -17.07 4.96
N VAL A 262 0.64 -17.49 4.89
CA VAL A 262 0.02 -17.97 3.66
C VAL A 262 -1.09 -17.00 3.27
N ALA A 263 -0.97 -16.43 2.08
CA ALA A 263 -2.02 -15.64 1.44
C ALA A 263 -2.76 -16.48 0.40
N LYS A 264 -4.08 -16.34 0.34
CA LYS A 264 -4.94 -16.93 -0.69
C LYS A 264 -5.73 -15.83 -1.36
N LEU A 265 -5.55 -15.69 -2.66
CA LEU A 265 -6.27 -14.73 -3.49
C LEU A 265 -7.23 -15.47 -4.41
N SER A 266 -8.45 -14.98 -4.52
CA SER A 266 -9.45 -15.39 -5.52
C SER A 266 -9.98 -14.16 -6.24
N LEU A 267 -9.92 -14.18 -7.57
CA LEU A 267 -10.47 -13.13 -8.44
C LEU A 267 -11.47 -13.77 -9.40
N VAL A 268 -12.65 -13.16 -9.53
CA VAL A 268 -13.63 -13.46 -10.58
C VAL A 268 -13.80 -12.20 -11.41
N MET A 269 -13.63 -12.32 -12.72
CA MET A 269 -13.68 -11.20 -13.67
C MET A 269 -14.75 -11.47 -14.72
N THR A 270 -15.74 -10.59 -14.79
CA THR A 270 -16.86 -10.70 -15.72
C THR A 270 -16.83 -9.51 -16.68
N PRO A 271 -16.64 -9.71 -18.00
CA PRO A 271 -16.75 -8.65 -18.98
C PRO A 271 -18.14 -8.01 -18.94
N LEU A 272 -18.20 -6.69 -18.96
CA LEU A 272 -19.45 -5.93 -19.03
C LEU A 272 -19.70 -5.45 -20.45
N SER A 273 -20.86 -5.81 -21.01
CA SER A 273 -21.23 -5.52 -22.41
C SER A 273 -21.92 -4.16 -22.59
N SER A 274 -22.44 -3.56 -21.54
CA SER A 274 -23.07 -2.24 -21.56
C SER A 274 -22.88 -1.54 -20.23
N VAL A 275 -22.74 -0.24 -20.32
CA VAL A 275 -22.40 0.62 -19.21
C VAL A 275 -23.69 1.09 -18.53
N ASP A 276 -24.28 0.28 -17.66
CA ASP A 276 -25.32 0.74 -16.74
C ASP A 276 -24.80 1.77 -15.71
N GLN A 277 -23.48 2.05 -15.77
CA GLN A 277 -22.79 3.02 -14.93
C GLN A 277 -22.03 4.08 -15.75
N ALA A 278 -22.53 4.40 -16.94
CA ALA A 278 -21.93 5.35 -17.87
C ALA A 278 -21.52 6.67 -17.22
N ASP A 279 -22.38 7.24 -16.37
CA ASP A 279 -22.19 8.59 -15.82
C ASP A 279 -20.94 8.70 -14.92
N ALA A 280 -20.66 7.71 -14.06
CA ALA A 280 -19.49 7.74 -13.18
C ALA A 280 -18.17 7.58 -13.95
N PHE A 281 -18.13 6.61 -14.89
CA PHE A 281 -16.94 6.39 -15.72
C PHE A 281 -16.76 7.43 -16.82
N GLU A 282 -17.83 7.98 -17.42
CA GLU A 282 -17.71 9.04 -18.43
C GLU A 282 -17.14 10.32 -17.83
N LYS A 283 -17.67 10.75 -16.67
CA LYS A 283 -17.16 11.92 -15.96
C LYS A 283 -15.70 11.71 -15.50
N ALA A 284 -15.39 10.54 -14.93
CA ALA A 284 -14.06 10.19 -14.49
C ALA A 284 -13.08 10.03 -15.67
N GLN A 285 -13.52 9.49 -16.81
CA GLN A 285 -12.69 9.37 -18.01
C GLN A 285 -12.30 10.73 -18.58
N LEU A 286 -13.21 11.69 -18.63
CA LEU A 286 -12.91 13.08 -19.02
C LEU A 286 -11.90 13.69 -18.05
N THR A 287 -12.06 13.48 -16.75
CA THR A 287 -11.16 13.98 -15.72
C THR A 287 -9.78 13.30 -15.80
N ALA A 288 -9.74 11.98 -15.96
CA ALA A 288 -8.48 11.21 -16.07
C ALA A 288 -7.72 11.50 -17.38
N ALA A 289 -8.41 11.75 -18.48
CA ALA A 289 -7.80 12.12 -19.77
C ALA A 289 -7.28 13.56 -19.78
N GLN A 290 -7.93 14.46 -19.02
CA GLN A 290 -7.59 15.88 -18.96
C GLN A 290 -6.63 16.23 -17.83
N ALA A 291 -6.53 15.39 -16.80
CA ALA A 291 -5.72 15.65 -15.64
C ALA A 291 -4.30 15.08 -15.79
N LYS A 292 -3.30 15.95 -15.93
CA LYS A 292 -2.11 15.76 -15.12
C LYS A 292 -2.63 15.72 -13.68
N GLU A 293 -2.66 14.54 -13.07
CA GLU A 293 -3.08 14.41 -11.67
C GLU A 293 -2.40 15.50 -10.85
N PRO A 294 -3.14 16.32 -10.10
CA PRO A 294 -2.52 17.23 -9.16
C PRO A 294 -1.54 16.43 -8.31
N ALA A 295 -0.34 16.95 -8.10
CA ALA A 295 0.70 16.27 -7.31
C ALA A 295 0.16 15.77 -5.95
N ASP A 296 -0.84 16.45 -5.41
CA ASP A 296 -1.49 16.12 -4.15
C ASP A 296 -2.26 14.78 -4.18
N LEU A 297 -2.86 14.39 -5.30
CA LEU A 297 -3.56 13.10 -5.41
C LEU A 297 -2.62 11.89 -5.40
N ARG A 298 -1.33 12.10 -5.66
CA ARG A 298 -0.28 11.06 -5.58
C ARG A 298 0.22 10.82 -4.15
N ARG A 299 -0.15 11.69 -3.21
CA ARG A 299 0.21 11.61 -1.80
C ARG A 299 -0.82 10.85 -0.99
N LEU A 300 -0.48 10.54 0.25
CA LEU A 300 -1.40 10.03 1.25
C LEU A 300 -1.71 11.13 2.26
N ARG A 301 -2.93 11.08 2.79
CA ARG A 301 -3.42 11.99 3.81
C ARG A 301 -3.32 11.36 5.20
N VAL A 302 -2.73 12.09 6.12
CA VAL A 302 -2.85 11.84 7.56
C VAL A 302 -3.82 12.84 8.13
N GLU A 303 -4.81 12.38 8.90
CA GLU A 303 -5.72 13.25 9.65
C GLU A 303 -5.93 12.67 11.05
N SER A 304 -5.62 13.45 12.06
CA SER A 304 -5.76 13.07 13.45
C SER A 304 -6.41 14.19 14.25
N ALA A 305 -7.73 14.08 14.43
CA ALA A 305 -8.50 15.05 15.21
C ALA A 305 -8.03 15.11 16.68
N ASP A 306 -7.66 13.96 17.26
CA ASP A 306 -7.19 13.89 18.65
C ASP A 306 -5.84 14.60 18.86
N ARG A 307 -4.97 14.57 17.85
CA ARG A 307 -3.70 15.29 17.85
C ARG A 307 -3.83 16.73 17.37
N GLY A 308 -4.92 17.06 16.69
CA GLY A 308 -5.23 18.40 16.21
C GLY A 308 -4.48 18.80 14.94
N TYR A 309 -4.19 17.88 14.04
CA TYR A 309 -3.57 18.20 12.76
C TYR A 309 -3.99 17.26 11.63
N ARG A 310 -3.81 17.74 10.40
CA ARG A 310 -3.79 16.93 9.18
C ARG A 310 -2.66 17.41 8.27
N PHE A 311 -2.10 16.49 7.47
CA PHE A 311 -1.09 16.80 6.46
C PHE A 311 -1.08 15.74 5.35
N MET A 312 -0.35 16.00 4.27
CA MET A 312 -0.11 15.03 3.21
C MET A 312 1.38 14.66 3.19
N HIS A 313 1.65 13.41 2.78
CA HIS A 313 3.01 12.90 2.63
C HIS A 313 3.12 12.01 1.40
N ASP A 314 4.32 11.85 0.86
CA ASP A 314 4.60 10.87 -0.20
C ASP A 314 4.37 9.44 0.31
N LYS A 315 3.97 8.53 -0.57
CA LYS A 315 3.74 7.11 -0.25
C LYS A 315 4.99 6.39 0.26
N ALA A 316 6.18 6.90 -0.09
CA ALA A 316 7.46 6.42 0.40
C ALA A 316 7.69 6.68 1.91
N TRP A 317 6.87 7.53 2.55
CA TRP A 317 6.84 7.67 4.00
C TRP A 317 5.94 6.61 4.64
N PHE A 318 6.52 5.75 5.45
CA PHE A 318 5.84 4.69 6.20
C PHE A 318 5.63 5.10 7.64
N LEU A 319 4.40 4.99 8.13
CA LEU A 319 4.07 5.17 9.54
C LEU A 319 4.58 3.96 10.34
N THR A 320 5.56 4.15 11.20
CA THR A 320 6.19 3.06 11.97
C THR A 320 5.82 3.04 13.45
N ALA A 321 5.38 4.16 14.00
CA ALA A 321 4.88 4.22 15.37
C ALA A 321 3.84 5.33 15.51
N GLU A 322 2.82 5.05 16.30
CA GLU A 322 1.75 5.97 16.60
C GLU A 322 1.47 5.98 18.11
N GLN A 323 1.66 7.13 18.74
CA GLN A 323 1.42 7.37 20.15
C GLN A 323 0.39 8.49 20.32
N ARG A 324 -0.09 8.70 21.53
CA ARG A 324 -1.14 9.70 21.80
C ARG A 324 -0.80 11.10 21.28
N GLU A 325 0.44 11.55 21.42
CA GLU A 325 0.88 12.90 21.07
C GLU A 325 1.97 12.95 20.01
N ALA A 326 2.41 11.80 19.53
CA ALA A 326 3.50 11.68 18.56
C ALA A 326 3.24 10.60 17.51
N MET A 327 3.81 10.82 16.34
CA MET A 327 3.79 9.90 15.20
C MET A 327 5.20 9.83 14.63
N SER A 328 5.66 8.63 14.28
CA SER A 328 6.97 8.42 13.65
C SER A 328 6.79 7.86 12.25
N LEU A 329 7.47 8.46 11.28
CA LEU A 329 7.51 8.00 9.90
C LEU A 329 8.96 7.73 9.48
N ARG A 330 9.14 6.79 8.54
CA ARG A 330 10.41 6.48 7.90
C ARG A 330 10.27 6.61 6.39
N LEU A 331 11.22 7.28 5.76
CA LEU A 331 11.26 7.43 4.29
C LEU A 331 12.08 6.29 3.70
N MET A 332 11.44 5.47 2.87
CA MET A 332 12.08 4.40 2.11
C MET A 332 12.09 4.75 0.63
N VAL A 333 13.24 4.71 0.00
CA VAL A 333 13.37 4.94 -1.45
C VAL A 333 14.26 3.84 -2.04
N ALA A 334 13.75 3.10 -3.01
CA ALA A 334 14.44 1.97 -3.64
C ALA A 334 14.98 0.94 -2.61
N GLY A 335 14.22 0.66 -1.55
CA GLY A 335 14.58 -0.30 -0.51
C GLY A 335 15.58 0.22 0.54
N GLU A 336 15.99 1.49 0.46
CA GLU A 336 16.90 2.11 1.43
C GLU A 336 16.18 3.12 2.32
N LEU A 337 16.55 3.14 3.61
CA LEU A 337 16.07 4.13 4.57
C LEU A 337 16.83 5.45 4.38
N LEU A 338 16.14 6.50 3.96
CA LEU A 338 16.75 7.83 3.76
C LEU A 338 16.57 8.78 4.93
N GLY A 339 15.52 8.61 5.73
CA GLY A 339 15.29 9.54 6.83
C GLY A 339 14.19 9.10 7.79
N HIS A 340 14.21 9.71 8.96
CA HIS A 340 13.21 9.57 10.01
C HIS A 340 12.49 10.90 10.20
N CYS A 341 11.18 10.85 10.43
CA CYS A 341 10.36 12.01 10.73
C CYS A 341 9.49 11.73 11.94
N ASN A 342 9.56 12.63 12.95
CA ASN A 342 8.69 12.59 14.11
C ASN A 342 7.78 13.83 14.11
N VAL A 343 6.46 13.61 14.15
CA VAL A 343 5.46 14.65 14.25
C VAL A 343 4.87 14.62 15.65
N SER A 344 4.98 15.70 16.40
CA SER A 344 4.52 15.75 17.80
C SER A 344 3.68 16.98 18.07
N THR A 345 2.61 16.82 18.85
CA THR A 345 1.75 17.91 19.27
C THR A 345 2.18 18.43 20.62
N LEU A 346 2.24 19.75 20.74
CA LEU A 346 2.59 20.43 21.98
C LEU A 346 1.35 21.01 22.68
N PRO A 347 1.44 21.31 23.99
CA PRO A 347 0.39 22.06 24.69
C PRO A 347 0.16 23.44 24.07
N VAL A 348 -1.09 23.92 24.12
CA VAL A 348 -1.45 25.27 23.67
C VAL A 348 -0.64 26.32 24.48
N ARG A 349 -0.05 27.25 23.78
CA ARG A 349 0.68 28.36 24.42
C ARG A 349 -0.28 29.44 24.92
N PRO A 350 0.08 30.16 26.00
CA PRO A 350 -0.69 31.31 26.46
C PRO A 350 -0.82 32.37 25.35
N ALA A 351 -2.00 32.94 25.22
CA ALA A 351 -2.28 34.03 24.28
C ALA A 351 -1.28 35.20 24.43
N GLY A 352 -0.87 35.78 23.30
CA GLY A 352 0.08 36.90 23.28
C GLY A 352 1.55 36.55 23.58
N LYS A 353 1.90 35.23 23.66
CA LYS A 353 3.28 34.77 23.83
C LYS A 353 3.66 33.75 22.74
N PRO A 354 3.72 34.15 21.47
CA PRO A 354 4.13 33.25 20.37
C PRO A 354 5.59 32.78 20.57
N MET A 355 5.94 31.64 20.03
CA MET A 355 7.32 31.19 19.89
C MET A 355 8.03 32.11 18.89
N THR A 356 9.18 32.68 19.25
CA THR A 356 10.01 33.40 18.29
C THR A 356 11.00 32.45 17.63
N LEU A 357 11.51 32.82 16.46
CA LEU A 357 12.54 32.03 15.77
C LEU A 357 13.78 31.82 16.64
N GLN A 358 14.25 32.89 17.31
CA GLN A 358 15.39 32.78 18.23
C GLN A 358 15.16 31.79 19.37
N GLN A 359 13.99 31.85 20.03
CA GLN A 359 13.63 30.88 21.10
C GLN A 359 13.57 29.44 20.57
N PHE A 360 13.06 29.27 19.35
CA PHE A 360 12.98 27.96 18.73
C PHE A 360 14.37 27.41 18.41
N GLU A 361 15.25 28.22 17.84
CA GLU A 361 16.64 27.87 17.57
C GLU A 361 17.39 27.51 18.87
N GLU A 362 17.28 28.31 19.93
CA GLU A 362 17.87 28.00 21.24
C GLU A 362 17.38 26.66 21.81
N ASN A 363 16.10 26.35 21.64
CA ASN A 363 15.53 25.06 22.05
C ASN A 363 16.10 23.89 21.24
N VAL A 364 16.28 24.04 19.93
CA VAL A 364 16.89 23.03 19.06
C VAL A 364 18.34 22.79 19.44
N VAL A 365 19.14 23.87 19.61
CA VAL A 365 20.55 23.80 20.07
C VAL A 365 20.65 23.04 21.39
N LYS A 366 19.80 23.39 22.35
CA LYS A 366 19.76 22.71 23.65
C LYS A 366 19.36 21.23 23.54
N SER A 367 18.45 20.90 22.66
CA SER A 367 17.98 19.52 22.43
C SER A 367 19.06 18.65 21.80
N LEU A 368 19.86 19.19 20.88
CA LEU A 368 20.94 18.47 20.23
C LEU A 368 22.18 18.31 21.14
N GLY A 369 22.46 19.30 22.02
CA GLY A 369 23.58 19.24 22.97
C GLY A 369 24.91 18.94 22.28
N ASP A 370 25.63 17.93 22.76
CA ASP A 370 26.95 17.53 22.26
C ASP A 370 26.91 16.93 20.81
N LYS A 371 25.74 16.60 20.28
CA LYS A 371 25.59 16.12 18.90
C LYS A 371 25.67 17.24 17.88
N LEU A 372 25.44 18.49 18.32
CA LEU A 372 25.39 19.64 17.44
C LEU A 372 26.82 20.06 16.99
N GLY A 373 27.01 20.14 15.68
CA GLY A 373 28.19 20.77 15.10
C GLY A 373 27.91 22.23 14.74
N GLU A 374 26.87 22.49 13.95
CA GLU A 374 26.55 23.83 13.44
C GLU A 374 25.06 23.96 13.11
N VAL A 375 24.48 25.14 13.35
CA VAL A 375 23.18 25.55 12.81
C VAL A 375 23.41 26.16 11.41
N LYS A 376 22.90 25.52 10.37
CA LYS A 376 23.07 25.95 8.97
C LYS A 376 22.09 27.02 8.55
N ALA A 377 20.85 26.95 9.07
CA ALA A 377 19.80 27.91 8.71
C ALA A 377 18.75 27.98 9.81
N ALA A 378 18.21 29.18 10.02
CA ALA A 378 17.00 29.42 10.80
C ALA A 378 16.08 30.34 10.00
N THR A 379 14.83 29.94 9.77
CA THR A 379 13.89 30.62 8.85
C THR A 379 12.49 30.67 9.45
N GLU A 380 11.73 31.72 9.07
CA GLU A 380 10.35 31.91 9.42
C GLU A 380 9.53 32.19 8.15
N TRP A 381 8.37 31.53 8.01
CA TRP A 381 7.44 31.72 6.89
C TRP A 381 6.01 31.33 7.29
N ALA A 382 5.05 31.51 6.39
CA ALA A 382 3.71 30.93 6.52
C ALA A 382 3.55 29.79 5.50
N ASN A 383 2.97 28.65 5.94
CA ASN A 383 2.67 27.57 5.00
C ASN A 383 1.40 27.85 4.17
N ALA A 384 0.97 26.91 3.32
CA ALA A 384 -0.19 27.08 2.44
C ALA A 384 -1.51 27.29 3.22
N ALA A 385 -1.61 26.81 4.47
CA ALA A 385 -2.76 27.02 5.34
C ALA A 385 -2.73 28.36 6.10
N GLY A 386 -1.66 29.16 5.93
CA GLY A 386 -1.46 30.43 6.63
C GLY A 386 -0.89 30.30 8.05
N HIS A 387 -0.51 29.09 8.48
CA HIS A 387 0.08 28.89 9.81
C HIS A 387 1.52 29.39 9.85
N GLN A 388 1.92 30.02 10.96
CA GLN A 388 3.30 30.39 11.21
C GLN A 388 4.18 29.14 11.28
N CYS A 389 5.27 29.11 10.51
CA CYS A 389 6.27 28.06 10.49
C CYS A 389 7.63 28.63 10.87
N LEU A 390 8.28 28.00 11.84
CA LEU A 390 9.67 28.25 12.20
C LEU A 390 10.47 27.00 11.82
N GLY A 391 11.57 27.17 11.08
CA GLY A 391 12.44 26.08 10.64
C GLY A 391 13.87 26.30 11.06
N VAL A 392 14.51 25.24 11.58
CA VAL A 392 15.95 25.22 11.92
C VAL A 392 16.57 23.99 11.28
N VAL A 393 17.63 24.21 10.52
CA VAL A 393 18.46 23.16 9.94
C VAL A 393 19.80 23.14 10.67
N ALA A 394 20.17 22.00 11.23
CA ALA A 394 21.40 21.80 11.97
C ALA A 394 22.14 20.56 11.45
N VAL A 395 23.46 20.57 11.58
CA VAL A 395 24.34 19.43 11.25
C VAL A 395 25.22 19.08 12.43
N GLY A 396 25.66 17.85 12.48
CA GLY A 396 26.57 17.37 13.52
C GLY A 396 26.82 15.88 13.38
N THR A 397 27.05 15.17 14.50
CA THR A 397 27.41 13.75 14.46
C THR A 397 26.67 12.95 15.54
N VAL A 398 26.33 11.70 15.21
CA VAL A 398 25.87 10.69 16.18
C VAL A 398 26.72 9.44 15.94
N ASP A 399 27.41 8.98 16.99
CA ASP A 399 28.29 7.80 16.90
C ASP A 399 29.24 7.85 15.67
N GLU A 400 29.87 9.02 15.47
CA GLU A 400 30.76 9.33 14.34
C GLU A 400 30.09 9.44 12.97
N VAL A 401 28.77 9.18 12.85
CA VAL A 401 28.03 9.34 11.60
C VAL A 401 27.59 10.79 11.42
N PRO A 402 27.96 11.44 10.30
CA PRO A 402 27.50 12.79 10.00
C PRO A 402 25.98 12.83 9.76
N MET A 403 25.29 13.69 10.51
CA MET A 403 23.83 13.80 10.48
C MET A 403 23.39 15.21 10.14
N GLN A 404 22.22 15.33 9.51
CA GLN A 404 21.46 16.55 9.35
C GLN A 404 20.12 16.40 10.09
N TRP A 405 19.73 17.45 10.81
CA TRP A 405 18.43 17.59 11.44
C TRP A 405 17.70 18.79 10.87
N ARG A 406 16.41 18.62 10.57
CA ARG A 406 15.49 19.67 10.17
C ARG A 406 14.36 19.70 11.18
N TYR A 407 14.28 20.77 11.96
CA TYR A 407 13.23 20.99 12.95
C TYR A 407 12.28 22.05 12.47
N TYR A 408 10.98 21.77 12.63
CA TYR A 408 9.91 22.68 12.27
C TYR A 408 8.96 22.86 13.46
N TYR A 409 8.49 24.06 13.67
CA TYR A 409 7.44 24.40 14.62
C TYR A 409 6.35 25.11 13.86
N ILE A 410 5.13 24.56 13.90
CA ILE A 410 3.97 25.07 13.20
C ILE A 410 2.94 25.50 14.23
N ALA A 411 2.46 26.74 14.16
CA ALA A 411 1.57 27.31 15.15
C ALA A 411 0.48 28.20 14.52
N ASP A 412 -0.63 28.28 15.24
CA ASP A 412 -1.72 29.20 15.00
C ASP A 412 -2.34 29.61 16.35
N GLU A 413 -2.93 30.79 16.42
CA GLU A 413 -3.51 31.29 17.67
C GLU A 413 -4.66 30.39 18.14
N GLY A 414 -4.63 30.01 19.41
CA GLY A 414 -5.65 29.16 20.03
C GLY A 414 -5.59 27.68 19.68
N LYS A 415 -4.73 27.26 18.76
CA LYS A 415 -4.54 25.85 18.37
C LYS A 415 -3.35 25.22 19.08
N ARG A 416 -3.33 23.88 19.08
CA ARG A 416 -2.18 23.10 19.59
C ARG A 416 -1.04 23.17 18.58
N PRO A 417 0.12 23.72 18.94
CA PRO A 417 1.26 23.75 18.04
C PRO A 417 1.76 22.33 17.74
N THR A 418 2.30 22.14 16.56
CA THR A 418 2.89 20.88 16.12
C THR A 418 4.35 21.08 15.79
N THR A 419 5.21 20.16 16.23
CA THR A 419 6.62 20.10 15.84
C THR A 419 6.82 18.92 14.88
N VAL A 420 7.67 19.12 13.90
CA VAL A 420 8.16 18.09 12.99
C VAL A 420 9.67 18.06 13.08
N ALA A 421 10.23 16.91 13.41
CA ALA A 421 11.68 16.71 13.53
C ALA A 421 12.08 15.64 12.50
N VAL A 422 12.93 16.02 11.58
CA VAL A 422 13.46 15.12 10.53
C VAL A 422 14.94 14.90 10.78
N THR A 423 15.37 13.65 10.66
CA THR A 423 16.76 13.22 10.80
C THR A 423 17.19 12.48 9.55
N VAL A 424 18.30 12.90 8.96
CA VAL A 424 18.86 12.35 7.71
C VAL A 424 20.37 12.18 7.88
N GLU A 425 20.94 11.09 7.39
CA GLU A 425 22.40 11.01 7.24
C GLU A 425 22.87 11.99 6.15
N GLN A 426 23.97 12.69 6.37
CA GLN A 426 24.46 13.64 5.36
C GLN A 426 24.78 12.98 4.00
N SER A 427 25.18 11.73 4.01
CA SER A 427 25.37 10.92 2.80
C SER A 427 24.10 10.72 1.97
N ALA A 428 22.93 10.82 2.59
CA ALA A 428 21.62 10.66 1.95
C ALA A 428 20.93 12.00 1.62
N GLU A 429 21.53 13.15 1.96
CA GLU A 429 20.92 14.49 1.85
C GLU A 429 20.45 14.81 0.43
N GLU A 430 21.27 14.53 -0.60
CA GLU A 430 20.93 14.80 -2.00
C GLU A 430 19.71 13.97 -2.44
N ARG A 431 19.65 12.70 -2.03
CA ARG A 431 18.53 11.80 -2.36
C ARG A 431 17.28 12.10 -1.54
N PHE A 432 17.45 12.56 -0.31
CA PHE A 432 16.36 13.02 0.53
C PHE A 432 15.73 14.31 -0.02
N ALA A 433 16.56 15.22 -0.53
CA ALA A 433 16.16 16.52 -1.10
C ALA A 433 15.15 17.27 -0.20
N ASP A 434 13.93 17.47 -0.70
CA ASP A 434 12.84 18.18 -0.02
C ASP A 434 11.67 17.25 0.35
N ALA A 435 11.92 15.97 0.64
CA ALA A 435 10.87 14.98 0.92
C ALA A 435 9.98 15.33 2.14
N ASP A 436 10.50 16.14 3.06
CA ASP A 436 9.78 16.66 4.24
C ASP A 436 8.83 17.82 3.92
N ARG A 437 9.07 18.55 2.80
CA ARG A 437 8.31 19.77 2.45
C ARG A 437 6.82 19.49 2.27
N ALA A 438 6.45 18.36 1.69
CA ALA A 438 5.05 17.98 1.53
C ALA A 438 4.31 17.94 2.88
N ILE A 439 4.96 17.42 3.92
CA ILE A 439 4.41 17.37 5.29
C ILE A 439 4.19 18.77 5.83
N ILE A 440 5.23 19.63 5.76
CA ILE A 440 5.20 20.98 6.34
C ILE A 440 4.25 21.91 5.60
N ASP A 441 4.32 21.91 4.27
CA ASP A 441 3.58 22.86 3.43
C ASP A 441 2.07 22.55 3.42
N THR A 442 1.67 21.27 3.64
CA THR A 442 0.28 20.85 3.68
C THR A 442 -0.27 20.69 5.09
N LEU A 443 0.54 20.92 6.15
CA LEU A 443 0.08 20.75 7.51
C LEU A 443 -0.95 21.82 7.88
N VAL A 444 -2.11 21.35 8.35
CA VAL A 444 -3.20 22.17 8.86
C VAL A 444 -3.43 21.83 10.31
N LEU A 445 -3.40 22.83 11.18
CA LEU A 445 -3.78 22.67 12.59
C LEU A 445 -5.32 22.67 12.69
N LEU A 446 -5.86 21.62 13.29
CA LEU A 446 -7.29 21.46 13.53
C LEU A 446 -7.69 22.06 14.88
N ASP A 447 -8.96 22.41 15.03
CA ASP A 447 -9.50 22.81 16.33
C ASP A 447 -9.46 21.60 17.28
N ALA A 448 -9.12 21.86 18.56
CA ALA A 448 -9.17 20.79 19.55
C ALA A 448 -10.61 20.22 19.61
N PRO A 449 -10.78 18.88 19.66
CA PRO A 449 -12.10 18.31 19.84
C PRO A 449 -12.71 18.92 21.11
N ALA A 450 -13.96 19.38 21.03
CA ALA A 450 -14.66 19.93 22.16
C ALA A 450 -14.56 18.91 23.31
N SER A 451 -13.84 19.28 24.38
CA SER A 451 -13.70 18.44 25.56
C SER A 451 -15.11 18.02 25.99
N THR A 452 -15.42 16.74 25.90
CA THR A 452 -16.55 16.18 26.64
C THR A 452 -16.22 16.33 28.11
N ALA A 453 -16.54 17.50 28.65
CA ALA A 453 -16.42 17.79 30.08
C ALA A 453 -17.09 16.63 30.82
N ALA A 454 -16.28 15.85 31.52
CA ALA A 454 -16.78 14.82 32.43
C ALA A 454 -17.80 15.54 33.35
N LYS A 455 -19.09 15.17 33.23
CA LYS A 455 -20.11 15.63 34.17
C LYS A 455 -19.59 15.31 35.57
N PRO A 456 -19.50 16.31 36.49
CA PRO A 456 -19.13 16.01 37.86
C PRO A 456 -20.17 15.02 38.39
N GLY A 457 -19.69 13.86 38.81
CA GLY A 457 -20.54 12.83 39.41
C GLY A 457 -21.40 13.43 40.50
N ALA A 458 -22.70 13.30 40.36
CA ALA A 458 -23.67 13.61 41.42
C ALA A 458 -23.30 12.74 42.64
N ALA A 459 -22.81 13.36 43.68
CA ALA A 459 -22.64 12.76 44.99
C ALA A 459 -24.00 12.26 45.46
N LYS A 460 -24.20 10.95 45.54
CA LYS A 460 -25.32 10.37 46.26
C LYS A 460 -25.12 10.61 47.74
N LYS A 461 -26.07 11.31 48.35
CA LYS A 461 -26.31 11.33 49.81
C LYS A 461 -26.79 9.97 50.26
#